data_34a7d51659a77cabde540c8934ea0176
#
_entry.id   34a7d51659a77cabde540c8934ea0176
#
_cell.length_a   1.000
_cell.length_b   1.000
_cell.length_c   1.000
_cell.angle_alpha   90.00
_cell.angle_beta   90.00
_cell.angle_gamma   90.00
#
_symmetry.space_group_name_H-M   'P 1'
#
loop_
_entity.id
_entity.type
_entity.pdbx_description
1 polymer ?
#
loop_
_entity_poly.entity_id
_entity_poly.type
_entity_poly.pdbx_seq_one_letter_code
_entity_poly.pdbx_strand_id
1 'polypeptide(L)'
;DAEDRLVVCNRKYKEFYKKSAEAMVPGARFVDILRFGLRHGQYPEALGREEEWLADRMASHRAADDIIEQQLDDGRCLRILERPAPDGGRVSLRMDVTELVQSRARAEQAERRLRDAINAMPAGFWLTDGDRRLTMFNDYYLSLYEKSAPAIKIGVSEEDVVAYGLERGEYPEAVGREEEWLAAHHKRMDGGEYQWEYPLQNGRWVQVSERPTREG
;
A
#
# COMPACT_ATOMS: atom_id res chain seq x y z
N ASP A 1 23.04 -26.70 14.04
CA ASP A 1 23.38 -28.03 13.53
C ASP A 1 22.09 -28.80 13.12
N ALA A 2 22.25 -30.04 12.74
CA ALA A 2 21.14 -30.89 12.28
C ALA A 2 20.12 -31.22 13.38
N GLU A 3 20.52 -31.13 14.64
CA GLU A 3 19.68 -31.36 15.82
C GLU A 3 19.03 -30.07 16.35
N ASP A 4 18.98 -29.01 15.55
CA ASP A 4 18.47 -27.67 15.90
C ASP A 4 19.19 -27.07 17.14
N ARG A 5 20.50 -27.34 17.33
CA ARG A 5 21.32 -26.75 18.40
C ARG A 5 22.09 -25.57 17.84
N LEU A 6 22.17 -24.51 18.65
CA LEU A 6 22.95 -23.34 18.32
C LEU A 6 24.46 -23.69 18.33
N VAL A 7 25.11 -23.57 17.18
CA VAL A 7 26.55 -23.75 17.05
C VAL A 7 27.27 -22.44 17.36
N VAL A 8 26.88 -21.37 16.69
CA VAL A 8 27.46 -20.03 16.83
C VAL A 8 26.44 -18.96 16.49
N CYS A 9 26.51 -17.84 17.18
CA CYS A 9 25.80 -16.63 16.80
C CYS A 9 26.73 -15.42 16.99
N ASN A 10 26.50 -14.38 16.19
CA ASN A 10 27.24 -13.13 16.34
C ASN A 10 26.66 -12.25 17.45
N ARG A 11 27.40 -11.20 17.82
CA ARG A 11 26.98 -10.23 18.83
C ARG A 11 25.65 -9.57 18.46
N LYS A 12 25.44 -9.24 17.16
CA LYS A 12 24.24 -8.58 16.67
C LYS A 12 22.97 -9.40 16.89
N TYR A 13 23.08 -10.72 16.75
CA TYR A 13 21.97 -11.63 17.05
C TYR A 13 21.52 -11.51 18.52
N LYS A 14 22.45 -11.50 19.48
CA LYS A 14 22.13 -11.30 20.91
C LYS A 14 21.59 -9.90 21.21
N GLU A 15 22.04 -8.88 20.49
CA GLU A 15 21.54 -7.51 20.62
C GLU A 15 20.09 -7.36 20.12
N PHE A 16 19.67 -8.13 19.13
CA PHE A 16 18.29 -8.18 18.70
C PHE A 16 17.39 -8.85 19.76
N TYR A 17 17.81 -9.97 20.29
CA TYR A 17 17.03 -10.80 21.20
C TYR A 17 17.52 -10.66 22.65
N LYS A 18 17.51 -9.44 23.17
CA LYS A 18 18.08 -9.12 24.49
C LYS A 18 17.54 -9.98 25.62
N LYS A 19 16.24 -10.26 25.62
CA LYS A 19 15.59 -11.07 26.67
C LYS A 19 15.94 -12.55 26.58
N SER A 20 16.32 -13.05 25.41
CA SER A 20 16.76 -14.44 25.21
C SER A 20 18.27 -14.59 25.13
N ALA A 21 19.05 -13.50 25.20
CA ALA A 21 20.50 -13.52 24.98
C ALA A 21 21.26 -14.46 25.90
N GLU A 22 20.78 -14.60 27.15
CA GLU A 22 21.35 -15.49 28.15
C GLU A 22 21.19 -16.97 27.76
N ALA A 23 20.09 -17.35 27.16
CA ALA A 23 19.85 -18.70 26.67
C ALA A 23 20.62 -19.04 25.37
N MET A 24 21.22 -18.05 24.71
CA MET A 24 21.96 -18.23 23.45
C MET A 24 23.39 -18.65 23.70
N VAL A 25 23.55 -19.87 24.15
CA VAL A 25 24.87 -20.51 24.36
C VAL A 25 25.06 -21.65 23.35
N PRO A 26 26.30 -21.94 22.92
CA PRO A 26 26.56 -23.09 22.06
C PRO A 26 26.01 -24.39 22.66
N GLY A 27 25.35 -25.19 21.83
CA GLY A 27 24.66 -26.42 22.22
C GLY A 27 23.20 -26.25 22.69
N ALA A 28 22.74 -25.02 22.99
CA ALA A 28 21.34 -24.76 23.34
C ALA A 28 20.41 -25.13 22.19
N ARG A 29 19.30 -25.82 22.46
CA ARG A 29 18.31 -26.14 21.44
C ARG A 29 17.52 -24.88 21.05
N PHE A 30 17.26 -24.72 19.76
CA PHE A 30 16.52 -23.54 19.26
C PHE A 30 15.15 -23.37 19.93
N VAL A 31 14.43 -24.48 20.13
CA VAL A 31 13.13 -24.47 20.84
C VAL A 31 13.24 -23.96 22.27
N ASP A 32 14.34 -24.26 22.97
CA ASP A 32 14.53 -23.83 24.36
C ASP A 32 14.87 -22.33 24.43
N ILE A 33 15.62 -21.82 23.45
CA ILE A 33 15.87 -20.37 23.28
C ILE A 33 14.55 -19.63 23.04
N LEU A 34 13.69 -20.15 22.16
CA LEU A 34 12.38 -19.56 21.90
C LEU A 34 11.50 -19.58 23.15
N ARG A 35 11.40 -20.70 23.86
CA ARG A 35 10.66 -20.81 25.11
C ARG A 35 11.15 -19.84 26.19
N PHE A 36 12.47 -19.66 26.26
CA PHE A 36 13.04 -18.67 27.17
C PHE A 36 12.56 -17.27 26.81
N GLY A 37 12.59 -16.90 25.53
CA GLY A 37 12.08 -15.61 25.04
C GLY A 37 10.59 -15.41 25.31
N LEU A 38 9.76 -16.44 25.08
CA LEU A 38 8.30 -16.42 25.37
C LEU A 38 8.05 -16.11 26.85
N ARG A 39 8.71 -16.81 27.76
CA ARG A 39 8.57 -16.58 29.21
C ARG A 39 8.95 -15.16 29.65
N HIS A 40 9.83 -14.49 28.90
CA HIS A 40 10.25 -13.12 29.18
C HIS A 40 9.52 -12.08 28.33
N GLY A 41 8.46 -12.48 27.60
CA GLY A 41 7.63 -11.58 26.80
C GLY A 41 8.40 -10.90 25.67
N GLN A 42 9.29 -11.63 24.99
CA GLN A 42 10.07 -11.09 23.86
C GLN A 42 9.29 -11.03 22.56
N TYR A 43 8.22 -11.83 22.45
CA TYR A 43 7.42 -12.00 21.24
C TYR A 43 5.97 -11.57 21.50
N PRO A 44 5.61 -10.30 21.28
CA PRO A 44 4.25 -9.80 21.55
C PRO A 44 3.15 -10.56 20.80
N GLU A 45 3.44 -11.03 19.59
CA GLU A 45 2.52 -11.78 18.75
C GLU A 45 2.13 -13.15 19.32
N ALA A 46 2.93 -13.66 20.24
CA ALA A 46 2.70 -14.94 20.88
C ALA A 46 1.79 -14.84 22.12
N LEU A 47 1.47 -13.64 22.58
CA LEU A 47 0.73 -13.44 23.83
C LEU A 47 -0.65 -14.10 23.77
N GLY A 48 -0.87 -15.05 24.70
CA GLY A 48 -2.11 -15.83 24.80
C GLY A 48 -2.21 -17.00 23.83
N ARG A 49 -1.17 -17.24 23.00
CA ARG A 49 -1.08 -18.37 22.05
C ARG A 49 0.36 -18.94 21.96
N GLU A 50 1.06 -18.94 23.08
CA GLU A 50 2.50 -19.22 23.13
C GLU A 50 2.88 -20.57 22.52
N GLU A 51 2.13 -21.64 22.82
CA GLU A 51 2.42 -22.99 22.30
C GLU A 51 2.09 -23.10 20.80
N GLU A 52 1.02 -22.49 20.32
CA GLU A 52 0.68 -22.42 18.90
C GLU A 52 1.76 -21.64 18.14
N TRP A 53 2.10 -20.46 18.61
CA TRP A 53 3.15 -19.64 18.00
C TRP A 53 4.49 -20.38 17.96
N LEU A 54 4.85 -21.09 19.03
CA LEU A 54 6.07 -21.88 19.09
C LEU A 54 6.06 -23.02 18.05
N ALA A 55 4.93 -23.70 17.91
CA ALA A 55 4.77 -24.78 16.92
C ALA A 55 4.93 -24.22 15.49
N ASP A 56 4.27 -23.10 15.17
CA ASP A 56 4.34 -22.42 13.88
C ASP A 56 5.78 -21.98 13.59
N ARG A 57 6.44 -21.36 14.57
CA ARG A 57 7.82 -20.87 14.41
C ARG A 57 8.80 -22.01 14.19
N MET A 58 8.62 -23.15 14.89
CA MET A 58 9.41 -24.36 14.67
C MET A 58 9.15 -25.02 13.32
N ALA A 59 7.91 -25.01 12.86
CA ALA A 59 7.55 -25.51 11.52
C ALA A 59 8.26 -24.68 10.43
N SER A 60 8.16 -23.37 10.49
CA SER A 60 8.85 -22.45 9.56
C SER A 60 10.38 -22.60 9.63
N HIS A 61 10.95 -22.80 10.83
CA HIS A 61 12.38 -23.04 11.01
C HIS A 61 12.84 -24.32 10.29
N ARG A 62 12.04 -25.37 10.33
CA ARG A 62 12.37 -26.64 9.68
C ARG A 62 12.19 -26.60 8.17
N ALA A 63 11.16 -25.90 7.68
CA ALA A 63 10.95 -25.69 6.26
C ALA A 63 12.09 -24.88 5.63
N ALA A 64 12.61 -23.88 6.34
CA ALA A 64 13.74 -23.02 5.95
C ALA A 64 13.60 -22.36 4.55
N ASP A 65 12.37 -22.19 4.07
CA ASP A 65 12.06 -21.71 2.72
C ASP A 65 11.49 -20.29 2.69
N ASP A 66 10.86 -19.87 3.80
CA ASP A 66 10.11 -18.62 3.87
C ASP A 66 10.92 -17.47 4.46
N ILE A 67 10.52 -16.25 4.06
CA ILE A 67 10.91 -15.02 4.73
C ILE A 67 9.88 -14.74 5.81
N ILE A 68 10.33 -14.66 7.06
CA ILE A 68 9.48 -14.39 8.21
C ILE A 68 9.71 -12.95 8.68
N GLU A 69 8.65 -12.20 8.93
CA GLU A 69 8.73 -10.94 9.67
C GLU A 69 8.27 -11.19 11.11
N GLN A 70 9.08 -10.78 12.06
CA GLN A 70 8.88 -11.00 13.48
C GLN A 70 8.96 -9.69 14.24
N GLN A 71 7.91 -9.35 14.97
CA GLN A 71 7.91 -8.20 15.86
C GLN A 71 8.49 -8.57 17.21
N LEU A 72 9.35 -7.69 17.76
CA LEU A 72 9.92 -7.82 19.10
C LEU A 72 9.24 -6.85 20.07
N ASP A 73 9.39 -7.14 21.35
CA ASP A 73 8.83 -6.36 22.48
C ASP A 73 9.33 -4.90 22.56
N ASP A 74 10.50 -4.63 22.01
CA ASP A 74 11.06 -3.27 21.95
C ASP A 74 10.61 -2.48 20.70
N GLY A 75 9.64 -3.01 19.94
CA GLY A 75 9.06 -2.40 18.76
C GLY A 75 9.83 -2.63 17.46
N ARG A 76 10.96 -3.35 17.52
CA ARG A 76 11.67 -3.72 16.28
C ARG A 76 10.92 -4.79 15.49
N CYS A 77 11.02 -4.68 14.18
CA CYS A 77 10.58 -5.68 13.22
C CYS A 77 11.80 -6.30 12.56
N LEU A 78 11.98 -7.61 12.74
CA LEU A 78 13.08 -8.34 12.15
C LEU A 78 12.58 -9.18 10.98
N ARG A 79 13.26 -9.08 9.84
CA ARG A 79 13.11 -10.02 8.74
C ARG A 79 14.10 -11.15 8.92
N ILE A 80 13.58 -12.38 8.95
CA ILE A 80 14.33 -13.60 9.19
C ILE A 80 14.39 -14.39 7.90
N LEU A 81 15.59 -14.74 7.49
CA LEU A 81 15.86 -15.62 6.37
C LEU A 81 16.63 -16.84 6.88
N GLU A 82 16.08 -18.02 6.68
CA GLU A 82 16.73 -19.28 7.08
C GLU A 82 17.01 -20.12 5.84
N ARG A 83 18.16 -20.77 5.81
CA ARG A 83 18.59 -21.65 4.71
C ARG A 83 19.24 -22.91 5.27
N PRO A 84 18.96 -24.08 4.66
CA PRO A 84 19.67 -25.30 5.02
C PRO A 84 21.14 -25.19 4.65
N ALA A 85 22.00 -25.73 5.50
CA ALA A 85 23.42 -25.87 5.26
C ALA A 85 23.77 -27.30 4.78
N PRO A 86 24.87 -27.48 4.04
CA PRO A 86 25.25 -28.79 3.50
C PRO A 86 25.44 -29.91 4.51
N ASP A 87 25.75 -29.54 5.75
CA ASP A 87 25.94 -30.45 6.89
C ASP A 87 24.62 -30.84 7.60
N GLY A 88 23.48 -30.44 7.03
CA GLY A 88 22.15 -30.64 7.61
C GLY A 88 21.75 -29.61 8.66
N GLY A 89 22.64 -28.69 8.98
CA GLY A 89 22.35 -27.55 9.86
C GLY A 89 21.57 -26.46 9.13
N ARG A 90 21.42 -25.30 9.81
CA ARG A 90 20.75 -24.12 9.26
C ARG A 90 21.57 -22.86 9.50
N VAL A 91 21.61 -22.01 8.47
CA VAL A 91 22.11 -20.64 8.59
C VAL A 91 20.93 -19.68 8.61
N SER A 92 20.95 -18.77 9.54
CA SER A 92 19.87 -17.83 9.75
C SER A 92 20.38 -16.40 9.76
N LEU A 93 19.82 -15.56 8.89
CA LEU A 93 20.08 -14.13 8.81
C LEU A 93 18.91 -13.37 9.43
N ARG A 94 19.22 -12.33 10.22
CA ARG A 94 18.24 -11.37 10.74
C ARG A 94 18.61 -9.98 10.26
N MET A 95 17.61 -9.30 9.73
CA MET A 95 17.72 -7.91 9.29
C MET A 95 16.69 -7.08 10.04
N ASP A 96 17.13 -5.97 10.62
CA ASP A 96 16.22 -4.98 11.17
C ASP A 96 15.57 -4.21 10.02
N VAL A 97 14.27 -4.36 9.87
CA VAL A 97 13.46 -3.71 8.83
C VAL A 97 12.44 -2.73 9.45
N THR A 98 12.63 -2.38 10.71
CA THR A 98 11.71 -1.52 11.47
C THR A 98 11.42 -0.21 10.74
N GLU A 99 12.46 0.48 10.31
CA GLU A 99 12.32 1.76 9.62
C GLU A 99 11.57 1.62 8.28
N LEU A 100 11.86 0.55 7.52
CA LEU A 100 11.18 0.24 6.27
C LEU A 100 9.69 0.00 6.49
N VAL A 101 9.34 -0.87 7.45
CA VAL A 101 7.94 -1.20 7.77
C VAL A 101 7.19 0.04 8.27
N GLN A 102 7.80 0.83 9.16
CA GLN A 102 7.19 2.05 9.67
C GLN A 102 7.03 3.12 8.59
N SER A 103 8.00 3.27 7.70
CA SER A 103 7.93 4.23 6.58
C SER A 103 6.80 3.86 5.63
N ARG A 104 6.70 2.58 5.27
CA ARG A 104 5.61 2.07 4.43
C ARG A 104 4.24 2.30 5.09
N ALA A 105 4.09 1.94 6.35
CA ALA A 105 2.84 2.13 7.07
C ALA A 105 2.43 3.62 7.15
N ARG A 106 3.40 4.52 7.35
CA ARG A 106 3.14 5.99 7.33
C ARG A 106 2.70 6.48 5.97
N ALA A 107 3.32 6.01 4.88
CA ALA A 107 2.94 6.36 3.51
C ALA A 107 1.52 5.89 3.19
N GLU A 108 1.20 4.62 3.49
CA GLU A 108 -0.13 4.06 3.29
C GLU A 108 -1.21 4.78 4.13
N GLN A 109 -0.87 5.20 5.35
CA GLN A 109 -1.77 5.98 6.19
C GLN A 109 -2.01 7.39 5.64
N ALA A 110 -0.96 8.04 5.14
CA ALA A 110 -1.07 9.37 4.52
C ALA A 110 -1.92 9.31 3.25
N GLU A 111 -1.72 8.30 2.41
CA GLU A 111 -2.54 8.07 1.22
C GLU A 111 -4.02 7.86 1.56
N ARG A 112 -4.31 6.99 2.55
CA ARG A 112 -5.71 6.78 3.01
C ARG A 112 -6.34 8.09 3.48
N ARG A 113 -5.64 8.86 4.34
CA ARG A 113 -6.14 10.15 4.83
C ARG A 113 -6.41 11.15 3.71
N LEU A 114 -5.54 11.19 2.71
CA LEU A 114 -5.74 12.06 1.55
C LEU A 114 -6.98 11.64 0.77
N ARG A 115 -7.14 10.35 0.50
CA ARG A 115 -8.32 9.81 -0.19
C ARG A 115 -9.62 10.10 0.57
N ASP A 116 -9.63 9.88 1.88
CA ASP A 116 -10.79 10.18 2.75
C ASP A 116 -11.14 11.67 2.72
N ALA A 117 -10.13 12.55 2.78
CA ALA A 117 -10.34 13.99 2.71
C ALA A 117 -10.94 14.44 1.37
N ILE A 118 -10.45 13.88 0.27
CA ILE A 118 -10.95 14.17 -1.08
C ILE A 118 -12.38 13.64 -1.26
N ASN A 119 -12.70 12.46 -0.75
CA ASN A 119 -14.06 11.91 -0.80
C ASN A 119 -15.04 12.67 0.11
N ALA A 120 -14.58 13.31 1.16
CA ALA A 120 -15.42 14.16 2.01
C ALA A 120 -15.75 15.53 1.40
N MET A 121 -15.13 15.91 0.27
CA MET A 121 -15.42 17.17 -0.39
C MET A 121 -16.82 17.13 -1.03
N PRO A 122 -17.65 18.19 -0.87
CA PRO A 122 -18.94 18.31 -1.54
C PRO A 122 -18.78 18.85 -2.97
N ALA A 123 -17.74 18.40 -3.68
CA ALA A 123 -17.41 18.80 -5.05
C ALA A 123 -16.72 17.65 -5.77
N GLY A 124 -16.94 17.54 -7.07
CA GLY A 124 -16.22 16.61 -7.92
C GLY A 124 -14.74 16.98 -7.98
N PHE A 125 -13.89 16.04 -7.66
CA PHE A 125 -12.44 16.20 -7.72
C PHE A 125 -11.85 15.15 -8.67
N TRP A 126 -10.95 15.61 -9.54
CA TRP A 126 -10.11 14.73 -10.35
C TRP A 126 -8.71 15.32 -10.47
N LEU A 127 -7.75 14.47 -10.73
CA LEU A 127 -6.35 14.82 -10.99
C LEU A 127 -5.87 13.99 -12.17
N THR A 128 -5.11 14.63 -13.05
CA THR A 128 -4.45 13.97 -14.20
C THR A 128 -2.94 14.11 -14.08
N ASP A 129 -2.21 13.26 -14.79
CA ASP A 129 -0.77 13.43 -15.03
C ASP A 129 -0.50 14.35 -16.24
N GLY A 130 0.79 14.51 -16.59
CA GLY A 130 1.22 15.33 -17.73
C GLY A 130 0.73 14.84 -19.09
N ASP A 131 0.29 13.59 -19.20
CA ASP A 131 -0.31 12.99 -20.38
C ASP A 131 -1.85 13.04 -20.33
N ARG A 132 -2.42 13.81 -19.40
CA ARG A 132 -3.87 13.95 -19.16
C ARG A 132 -4.57 12.65 -18.84
N ARG A 133 -3.89 11.71 -18.18
CA ARG A 133 -4.50 10.48 -17.68
C ARG A 133 -4.91 10.63 -16.24
N LEU A 134 -6.11 10.16 -15.92
CA LEU A 134 -6.64 10.21 -14.57
C LEU A 134 -5.74 9.45 -13.59
N THR A 135 -5.26 10.16 -12.58
CA THR A 135 -4.46 9.60 -11.48
C THR A 135 -5.24 9.54 -10.16
N MET A 136 -6.24 10.42 -10.01
CA MET A 136 -7.11 10.44 -8.83
C MET A 136 -8.46 11.06 -9.17
N PHE A 137 -9.52 10.58 -8.53
CA PHE A 137 -10.85 11.18 -8.53
C PHE A 137 -11.62 10.75 -7.29
N ASN A 138 -12.71 11.47 -6.96
CA ASN A 138 -13.56 11.14 -5.82
C ASN A 138 -14.93 10.60 -6.25
N ASP A 139 -15.66 10.04 -5.27
CA ASP A 139 -16.99 9.47 -5.51
C ASP A 139 -18.01 10.53 -5.97
N TYR A 140 -17.85 11.78 -5.52
CA TYR A 140 -18.72 12.87 -5.96
C TYR A 140 -18.55 13.15 -7.46
N TYR A 141 -17.32 13.09 -7.99
CA TYR A 141 -17.06 13.21 -9.42
C TYR A 141 -17.80 12.14 -10.22
N LEU A 142 -17.76 10.88 -9.79
CA LEU A 142 -18.53 9.80 -10.40
C LEU A 142 -20.04 10.07 -10.38
N SER A 143 -20.54 10.66 -9.29
CA SER A 143 -21.97 10.97 -9.13
C SER A 143 -22.45 12.14 -9.99
N LEU A 144 -21.54 12.99 -10.45
CA LEU A 144 -21.86 14.06 -11.40
C LEU A 144 -22.04 13.52 -12.81
N TYR A 145 -21.13 12.66 -13.25
CA TYR A 145 -21.03 12.14 -14.61
C TYR A 145 -21.53 10.69 -14.70
N GLU A 146 -22.81 10.49 -14.40
CA GLU A 146 -23.40 9.15 -14.25
C GLU A 146 -23.25 8.27 -15.50
N LYS A 147 -23.36 8.87 -16.71
CA LYS A 147 -23.21 8.14 -17.96
C LYS A 147 -21.75 7.85 -18.31
N SER A 148 -20.85 8.74 -17.92
CA SER A 148 -19.39 8.59 -18.13
C SER A 148 -18.74 7.73 -17.04
N ALA A 149 -19.39 7.52 -15.89
CA ALA A 149 -18.83 6.81 -14.74
C ALA A 149 -18.20 5.45 -15.08
N PRO A 150 -18.76 4.61 -15.98
CA PRO A 150 -18.13 3.35 -16.36
C PRO A 150 -16.76 3.50 -17.04
N ALA A 151 -16.50 4.63 -17.69
CA ALA A 151 -15.24 4.94 -18.36
C ALA A 151 -14.22 5.62 -17.41
N ILE A 152 -14.67 6.23 -16.31
CA ILE A 152 -13.81 6.93 -15.36
C ILE A 152 -13.02 5.90 -14.56
N LYS A 153 -11.73 5.74 -14.91
CA LYS A 153 -10.79 4.81 -14.27
C LYS A 153 -9.40 5.41 -14.24
N ILE A 154 -8.59 5.04 -13.23
CA ILE A 154 -7.18 5.44 -13.18
C ILE A 154 -6.46 4.99 -14.46
N GLY A 155 -5.67 5.89 -15.04
CA GLY A 155 -4.89 5.67 -16.26
C GLY A 155 -5.66 5.92 -17.57
N VAL A 156 -6.98 6.13 -17.53
CA VAL A 156 -7.76 6.50 -18.73
C VAL A 156 -7.52 7.96 -19.04
N SER A 157 -7.44 8.33 -20.33
CA SER A 157 -7.31 9.72 -20.73
C SER A 157 -8.61 10.48 -20.47
N GLU A 158 -8.50 11.75 -20.15
CA GLU A 158 -9.67 12.62 -19.99
C GLU A 158 -10.48 12.68 -21.29
N GLU A 159 -9.80 12.71 -22.44
CA GLU A 159 -10.43 12.69 -23.76
C GLU A 159 -11.31 11.46 -23.97
N ASP A 160 -10.84 10.27 -23.60
CA ASP A 160 -11.62 9.03 -23.73
C ASP A 160 -12.87 9.05 -22.83
N VAL A 161 -12.74 9.62 -21.62
CA VAL A 161 -13.88 9.77 -20.70
C VAL A 161 -14.92 10.72 -21.29
N VAL A 162 -14.49 11.86 -21.83
CA VAL A 162 -15.39 12.86 -22.46
C VAL A 162 -16.03 12.27 -23.70
N ALA A 163 -15.28 11.61 -24.58
CA ALA A 163 -15.80 10.95 -25.77
C ALA A 163 -16.85 9.89 -25.44
N TYR A 164 -16.58 9.08 -24.42
CA TYR A 164 -17.54 8.08 -23.92
C TYR A 164 -18.84 8.71 -23.42
N GLY A 165 -18.76 9.86 -22.74
CA GLY A 165 -19.92 10.61 -22.27
C GLY A 165 -20.71 11.25 -23.40
N LEU A 166 -20.04 11.80 -24.43
CA LEU A 166 -20.66 12.36 -25.64
C LEU A 166 -21.52 11.32 -26.35
N GLU A 167 -20.98 10.14 -26.63
CA GLU A 167 -21.71 9.03 -27.26
C GLU A 167 -23.00 8.65 -26.51
N ARG A 168 -23.03 8.90 -25.17
CA ARG A 168 -24.16 8.54 -24.30
C ARG A 168 -25.05 9.71 -23.93
N GLY A 169 -24.78 10.89 -24.51
CA GLY A 169 -25.55 12.10 -24.28
C GLY A 169 -25.44 12.61 -22.85
N GLU A 170 -24.27 12.55 -22.24
CA GLU A 170 -23.97 13.18 -20.95
C GLU A 170 -24.06 14.70 -21.02
N TYR A 171 -23.70 15.25 -22.19
CA TYR A 171 -23.61 16.69 -22.48
C TYR A 171 -24.72 17.15 -23.45
N PRO A 172 -25.86 17.66 -22.95
CA PRO A 172 -27.01 18.05 -23.81
C PRO A 172 -26.65 19.08 -24.86
N GLU A 173 -25.73 19.99 -24.52
CA GLU A 173 -25.30 21.07 -25.46
C GLU A 173 -24.45 20.54 -26.62
N ALA A 174 -23.92 19.32 -26.52
CA ALA A 174 -23.13 18.71 -27.56
C ALA A 174 -23.98 17.96 -28.60
N VAL A 175 -25.24 17.66 -28.31
CA VAL A 175 -26.09 16.83 -29.15
C VAL A 175 -26.24 17.43 -30.57
N GLY A 176 -25.81 16.63 -31.56
CA GLY A 176 -25.84 17.02 -32.99
C GLY A 176 -24.68 17.92 -33.42
N ARG A 177 -23.70 18.19 -32.53
CA ARG A 177 -22.48 18.95 -32.82
C ARG A 177 -21.28 18.44 -31.97
N GLU A 178 -21.22 17.13 -31.79
CA GLU A 178 -20.27 16.47 -30.87
C GLU A 178 -18.82 16.82 -31.21
N GLU A 179 -18.46 16.82 -32.51
CA GLU A 179 -17.10 17.15 -32.95
C GLU A 179 -16.75 18.63 -32.67
N GLU A 180 -17.66 19.55 -32.93
CA GLU A 180 -17.45 20.97 -32.66
C GLU A 180 -17.30 21.23 -31.15
N TRP A 181 -18.16 20.59 -30.36
CA TRP A 181 -18.10 20.71 -28.89
C TRP A 181 -16.82 20.16 -28.34
N LEU A 182 -16.36 18.99 -28.80
CA LEU A 182 -15.11 18.35 -28.38
C LEU A 182 -13.90 19.21 -28.75
N ALA A 183 -13.85 19.76 -29.95
CA ALA A 183 -12.79 20.68 -30.39
C ALA A 183 -12.75 21.95 -29.52
N ALA A 184 -13.90 22.50 -29.16
CA ALA A 184 -14.01 23.65 -28.27
C ALA A 184 -13.56 23.26 -26.82
N HIS A 185 -13.86 22.06 -26.37
CA HIS A 185 -13.41 21.52 -25.09
C HIS A 185 -11.89 21.42 -25.05
N HIS A 186 -11.26 20.78 -26.04
CA HIS A 186 -9.80 20.67 -26.15
C HIS A 186 -9.11 22.04 -26.16
N LYS A 187 -9.64 22.98 -26.93
CA LYS A 187 -9.08 24.34 -27.00
C LYS A 187 -9.08 25.07 -25.64
N ARG A 188 -10.10 24.80 -24.79
CA ARG A 188 -10.12 25.35 -23.42
C ARG A 188 -9.03 24.72 -22.54
N MET A 189 -8.90 23.41 -22.63
CA MET A 189 -7.91 22.66 -21.86
C MET A 189 -6.47 23.05 -22.19
N ASP A 190 -6.17 23.42 -23.45
CA ASP A 190 -4.84 23.89 -23.87
C ASP A 190 -4.49 25.27 -23.32
N GLY A 191 -5.46 26.02 -22.82
CA GLY A 191 -5.29 27.38 -22.31
C GLY A 191 -4.71 27.47 -20.88
N GLY A 192 -4.52 26.37 -20.20
CA GLY A 192 -4.07 26.36 -18.79
C GLY A 192 -5.25 26.52 -17.82
N GLU A 193 -5.16 27.46 -16.85
CA GLU A 193 -6.24 27.68 -15.89
C GLU A 193 -7.52 28.18 -16.60
N TYR A 194 -8.65 27.46 -16.42
CA TYR A 194 -9.94 27.88 -16.97
C TYR A 194 -11.10 27.58 -16.02
N GLN A 195 -12.19 28.32 -16.20
CA GLN A 195 -13.48 28.04 -15.60
C GLN A 195 -14.54 27.95 -16.68
N TRP A 196 -15.41 26.96 -16.55
CA TRP A 196 -16.49 26.73 -17.48
C TRP A 196 -17.71 26.15 -16.77
N GLU A 197 -18.89 26.59 -17.21
CA GLU A 197 -20.16 26.09 -16.70
C GLU A 197 -20.94 25.42 -17.82
N TYR A 198 -21.56 24.30 -17.55
CA TYR A 198 -22.40 23.58 -18.50
C TYR A 198 -23.43 22.72 -17.79
N PRO A 199 -24.59 22.49 -18.43
CA PRO A 199 -25.60 21.58 -17.93
C PRO A 199 -25.20 20.13 -18.23
N LEU A 200 -25.57 19.24 -17.32
CA LEU A 200 -25.57 17.80 -17.53
C LEU A 200 -27.01 17.32 -17.87
N GLN A 201 -27.08 16.12 -18.43
CA GLN A 201 -28.38 15.56 -18.84
C GLN A 201 -29.38 15.38 -17.67
N ASN A 202 -28.88 15.17 -16.45
CA ASN A 202 -29.68 15.06 -15.23
C ASN A 202 -30.22 16.41 -14.70
N GLY A 203 -30.04 17.50 -15.46
CA GLY A 203 -30.49 18.86 -15.13
C GLY A 203 -29.62 19.60 -14.15
N ARG A 204 -28.48 19.02 -13.72
CA ARG A 204 -27.48 19.70 -12.87
C ARG A 204 -26.62 20.63 -13.72
N TRP A 205 -26.29 21.79 -13.17
CA TRP A 205 -25.26 22.66 -13.71
C TRP A 205 -23.95 22.37 -13.01
N VAL A 206 -22.90 22.19 -13.77
CA VAL A 206 -21.56 21.94 -13.27
C VAL A 206 -20.67 23.12 -13.63
N GLN A 207 -19.99 23.67 -12.63
CA GLN A 207 -18.88 24.59 -12.83
C GLN A 207 -17.59 23.80 -12.69
N VAL A 208 -16.80 23.77 -13.74
CA VAL A 208 -15.48 23.16 -13.78
C VAL A 208 -14.43 24.25 -13.59
N SER A 209 -13.47 24.02 -12.73
CA SER A 209 -12.26 24.85 -12.56
C SER A 209 -11.05 23.95 -12.61
N GLU A 210 -10.21 24.15 -13.59
CA GLU A 210 -8.99 23.37 -13.77
C GLU A 210 -7.76 24.26 -13.59
N ARG A 211 -6.74 23.70 -12.96
CA ARG A 211 -5.47 24.38 -12.72
C ARG A 211 -4.32 23.40 -12.88
N PRO A 212 -3.24 23.80 -13.57
CA PRO A 212 -2.06 22.95 -13.65
C PRO A 212 -1.44 22.73 -12.26
N THR A 213 -1.00 21.51 -12.01
CA THR A 213 -0.23 21.17 -10.82
C THR A 213 1.28 21.34 -11.07
N ARG A 214 2.11 21.15 -10.04
CA ARG A 214 3.57 21.24 -10.19
C ARG A 214 4.17 20.06 -10.98
N GLU A 215 3.42 18.98 -11.12
CA GLU A 215 3.86 17.75 -11.76
C GLU A 215 3.21 17.52 -13.14
N GLY A 216 2.32 18.41 -13.58
CA GLY A 216 1.65 18.35 -14.88
C GLY A 216 0.30 19.03 -14.88
#